data_64c9d0b6abf288e4ca465e08af57e281
#
_entry.id   64c9d0b6abf288e4ca465e08af57e281
#
_cell.length_a   1.000
_cell.length_b   1.000
_cell.length_c   1.000
_cell.angle_alpha   90.00
_cell.angle_beta   90.00
_cell.angle_gamma   90.00
#
_symmetry.space_group_name_H-M   'P 1'
#
loop_
_entity.id
_entity.type
_entity.pdbx_description
1 polymer ?
#
loop_
_entity_poly.entity_id
_entity_poly.type
_entity_poly.pdbx_seq_one_letter_code
_entity_poly.pdbx_strand_id
1 'polypeptide(L)'
;TLRSQTTKRRNCCGCWREIFKIKRMQNLLNKKSFPETIAHIDENYTFTPTTFKNGNQINNAGENNGSCKIFAFAQLQQFTKEETLGLFGDFYQDVLSTPDATDHQNIRNFMIFGWDGIQFESAALKPIHL
;
A
#
# COMPACT_ATOMS: atom_id res chain seq x y z
N THR A 1 -26.58 5.65 -19.88
CA THR A 1 -26.60 6.23 -19.29
C THR A 1 -26.44 6.51 -19.05
N LEU A 2 -26.31 6.33 -19.46
CA LEU A 2 -26.15 7.03 -18.96
C LEU A 2 -26.08 7.38 -18.55
N ARG A 3 -26.11 7.17 -18.72
CA ARG A 3 -26.14 7.88 -18.16
C ARG A 3 -25.89 7.96 -17.48
N SER A 4 -25.95 7.74 -17.68
CA SER A 4 -25.85 8.31 -16.95
C SER A 4 -25.52 8.38 -16.53
N GLN A 5 -25.46 8.28 -16.64
CA GLN A 5 -25.22 8.75 -16.11
C GLN A 5 -24.84 8.97 -15.45
N THR A 6 -24.94 8.90 -15.76
CA THR A 6 -24.73 9.50 -15.13
C THR A 6 -24.54 9.79 -14.50
N THR A 7 -24.52 9.82 -14.62
CA THR A 7 -24.39 10.39 -13.96
C THR A 7 -24.09 10.71 -13.44
N LYS A 8 -23.87 10.83 -13.49
CA LYS A 8 -23.77 11.39 -12.97
C LYS A 8 -23.18 11.74 -12.74
N ARG A 9 -23.09 11.73 -12.98
CA ARG A 9 -22.80 12.30 -12.75
C ARG A 9 -22.15 12.78 -12.39
N ARG A 10 -21.85 12.86 -12.42
CA ARG A 10 -21.43 13.46 -12.06
C ARG A 10 -20.58 14.25 -12.39
N ASN A 11 -20.26 14.65 -12.56
CA ASN A 11 -19.58 15.52 -12.84
C ASN A 11 -18.70 16.10 -12.52
N CYS A 12 -17.95 16.52 -13.19
CA CYS A 12 -17.45 16.88 -11.97
C CYS A 12 -15.94 16.84 -11.89
N CYS A 13 -15.39 17.93 -11.31
CA CYS A 13 -13.95 18.12 -11.20
C CYS A 13 -13.28 17.00 -10.41
N GLY A 14 -13.97 16.45 -9.42
CA GLY A 14 -13.44 15.37 -8.61
C GLY A 14 -13.16 14.11 -9.41
N CYS A 15 -13.98 13.80 -10.41
CA CYS A 15 -13.84 12.60 -11.21
C CYS A 15 -12.54 12.60 -12.00
N TRP A 16 -12.15 13.75 -12.55
CA TRP A 16 -10.92 13.86 -13.31
C TRP A 16 -9.68 13.63 -12.45
N ARG A 17 -9.69 14.18 -11.23
CA ARG A 17 -8.59 13.98 -10.30
C ARG A 17 -8.42 12.50 -9.94
N GLU A 18 -9.53 11.81 -9.72
CA GLU A 18 -9.50 10.39 -9.40
C GLU A 18 -8.96 9.56 -10.55
N ILE A 19 -9.32 9.90 -11.78
CA ILE A 19 -8.83 9.19 -12.96
C ILE A 19 -7.30 9.32 -13.09
N PHE A 20 -6.77 10.53 -12.94
CA PHE A 20 -5.32 10.75 -13.00
C PHE A 20 -4.59 10.04 -11.87
N LYS A 21 -5.16 10.08 -10.68
CA LYS A 21 -4.59 9.40 -9.52
C LYS A 21 -4.53 7.89 -9.76
N ILE A 22 -5.60 7.31 -10.27
CA ILE A 22 -5.67 5.88 -10.56
C ILE A 22 -4.62 5.48 -11.59
N LYS A 23 -4.48 6.25 -12.67
CA LYS A 23 -3.48 5.95 -13.70
C LYS A 23 -2.07 5.98 -13.15
N ARG A 24 -1.75 6.96 -12.31
CA ARG A 24 -0.43 7.06 -11.70
C ARG A 24 -0.16 5.86 -10.80
N MET A 25 -1.15 5.47 -10.01
CA MET A 25 -1.01 4.33 -9.11
C MET A 25 -0.87 3.02 -9.88
N GLN A 26 -1.58 2.86 -10.99
CA GLN A 26 -1.45 1.67 -11.83
C GLN A 26 -0.06 1.56 -12.45
N ASN A 27 0.53 2.68 -12.86
CA ASN A 27 1.91 2.66 -13.36
C ASN A 27 2.88 2.17 -12.30
N LEU A 28 2.70 2.63 -11.07
CA LEU A 28 3.52 2.20 -9.94
C LEU A 28 3.34 0.71 -9.68
N LEU A 29 2.09 0.23 -9.68
CA LEU A 29 1.77 -1.18 -9.47
C LEU A 29 2.36 -2.05 -10.59
N ASN A 30 2.32 -1.58 -11.82
CA ASN A 30 2.80 -2.34 -12.97
C ASN A 30 4.33 -2.50 -12.97
N LYS A 31 5.05 -1.57 -12.36
CA LYS A 31 6.51 -1.67 -12.25
C LYS A 31 6.95 -2.83 -11.39
N LYS A 32 6.14 -3.19 -10.38
CA LYS A 32 6.38 -4.33 -9.51
C LYS A 32 7.77 -4.30 -8.85
N SER A 33 8.28 -3.10 -8.56
CA SER A 33 9.59 -2.94 -7.94
C SER A 33 9.44 -2.32 -6.56
N PHE A 34 9.90 -3.04 -5.55
CA PHE A 34 9.88 -2.57 -4.18
C PHE A 34 10.70 -1.28 -4.01
N PRO A 35 11.97 -1.22 -4.50
CA PRO A 35 12.75 0.01 -4.35
C PRO A 35 12.12 1.23 -5.00
N GLU A 36 11.48 1.06 -6.15
CA GLU A 36 10.82 2.18 -6.82
C GLU A 36 9.63 2.69 -6.02
N THR A 37 8.87 1.79 -5.42
CA THR A 37 7.76 2.17 -4.56
C THR A 37 8.24 2.92 -3.33
N ILE A 38 9.31 2.42 -2.69
CA ILE A 38 9.89 3.09 -1.53
C ILE A 38 10.39 4.49 -1.91
N ALA A 39 11.04 4.63 -3.07
CA ALA A 39 11.52 5.94 -3.53
C ALA A 39 10.34 6.91 -3.73
N HIS A 40 9.25 6.44 -4.31
CA HIS A 40 8.05 7.26 -4.49
C HIS A 40 7.49 7.73 -3.14
N ILE A 41 7.43 6.84 -2.17
CA ILE A 41 6.95 7.18 -0.83
C ILE A 41 7.85 8.21 -0.19
N ASP A 42 9.17 8.00 -0.25
CA ASP A 42 10.13 8.90 0.37
C ASP A 42 10.12 10.30 -0.26
N GLU A 43 9.80 10.39 -1.55
CA GLU A 43 9.71 11.67 -2.24
C GLU A 43 8.45 12.47 -1.88
N ASN A 44 7.38 11.78 -1.52
CA ASN A 44 6.07 12.42 -1.36
C ASN A 44 5.55 12.47 0.08
N TYR A 45 6.20 11.74 0.99
CA TYR A 45 5.74 11.63 2.37
C TYR A 45 6.90 11.76 3.35
N THR A 46 6.58 12.27 4.54
CA THR A 46 7.50 12.21 5.67
C THR A 46 7.17 10.95 6.46
N PHE A 47 8.19 10.10 6.65
CA PHE A 47 8.03 8.86 7.40
C PHE A 47 8.40 9.04 8.85
N THR A 48 7.53 8.62 9.75
CA THR A 48 7.79 8.57 11.19
C THR A 48 7.63 7.12 11.63
N PRO A 49 8.71 6.47 12.08
CA PRO A 49 8.61 5.08 12.55
C PRO A 49 7.55 4.95 13.64
N THR A 50 6.73 3.91 13.55
CA THR A 50 5.69 3.64 14.52
C THR A 50 5.53 2.13 14.66
N THR A 51 5.08 1.70 15.83
CA THR A 51 4.75 0.30 16.05
C THR A 51 3.47 -0.02 15.28
N PHE A 52 3.48 -1.16 14.60
CA PHE A 52 2.27 -1.62 13.93
C PHE A 52 2.10 -3.13 14.08
N LYS A 53 0.85 -3.55 14.09
CA LYS A 53 0.47 -4.95 14.17
C LYS A 53 0.07 -5.42 12.78
N ASN A 54 0.49 -6.63 12.43
CA ASN A 54 0.15 -7.27 11.17
C ASN A 54 -0.26 -8.71 11.45
N GLY A 55 -1.57 -8.94 11.54
CA GLY A 55 -2.07 -10.23 11.98
C GLY A 55 -1.63 -10.52 13.40
N ASN A 56 -0.83 -11.58 13.57
CA ASN A 56 -0.31 -11.95 14.89
C ASN A 56 1.11 -11.45 15.13
N GLN A 57 1.67 -10.65 14.23
CA GLN A 57 3.02 -10.12 14.37
C GLN A 57 3.00 -8.68 14.81
N ILE A 58 3.81 -8.35 15.82
CA ILE A 58 4.01 -6.98 16.29
C ILE A 58 5.35 -6.51 15.74
N ASN A 59 5.33 -5.37 15.05
CA ASN A 59 6.54 -4.73 14.53
C ASN A 59 6.76 -3.45 15.32
N ASN A 60 7.82 -3.41 16.11
CA ASN A 60 8.11 -2.24 16.92
C ASN A 60 8.62 -1.10 16.05
N ALA A 61 8.46 0.14 16.53
CA ALA A 61 8.92 1.31 15.80
C ALA A 61 10.39 1.15 15.39
N GLY A 62 10.67 1.34 14.11
CA GLY A 62 12.01 1.17 13.55
C GLY A 62 12.28 -0.21 12.99
N GLU A 63 11.42 -1.18 13.27
CA GLU A 63 11.53 -2.53 12.70
C GLU A 63 10.70 -2.62 11.42
N ASN A 64 11.26 -3.30 10.42
CA ASN A 64 10.57 -3.53 9.15
C ASN A 64 10.02 -2.24 8.54
N ASN A 65 10.87 -1.22 8.49
CA ASN A 65 10.49 0.11 8.01
C ASN A 65 9.92 0.07 6.59
N GLY A 66 10.49 -0.77 5.72
CA GLY A 66 9.98 -0.92 4.35
C GLY A 66 8.54 -1.39 4.33
N SER A 67 8.24 -2.43 5.10
CA SER A 67 6.85 -2.92 5.20
C SER A 67 5.94 -1.87 5.80
N CYS A 68 6.41 -1.17 6.83
CA CYS A 68 5.64 -0.10 7.45
C CYS A 68 5.25 0.97 6.42
N LYS A 69 6.20 1.41 5.61
CA LYS A 69 5.96 2.40 4.56
C LYS A 69 4.95 1.89 3.54
N ILE A 70 5.10 0.64 3.08
CA ILE A 70 4.21 0.05 2.08
C ILE A 70 2.79 -0.02 2.60
N PHE A 71 2.60 -0.56 3.81
CA PHE A 71 1.25 -0.72 4.37
C PHE A 71 0.62 0.64 4.64
N ALA A 72 1.38 1.60 5.18
CA ALA A 72 0.85 2.93 5.45
C ALA A 72 0.45 3.64 4.15
N PHE A 73 1.30 3.56 3.13
CA PHE A 73 1.03 4.15 1.83
C PHE A 73 -0.21 3.54 1.18
N ALA A 74 -0.27 2.22 1.15
CA ALA A 74 -1.40 1.51 0.55
C ALA A 74 -2.70 1.81 1.28
N GLN A 75 -2.66 1.93 2.60
CA GLN A 75 -3.84 2.27 3.38
C GLN A 75 -4.34 3.67 3.05
N LEU A 76 -3.44 4.63 2.91
CA LEU A 76 -3.79 6.00 2.51
C LEU A 76 -4.41 6.03 1.11
N GLN A 77 -3.94 5.18 0.21
CA GLN A 77 -4.44 5.10 -1.16
C GLN A 77 -5.66 4.21 -1.29
N GLN A 78 -6.04 3.52 -0.22
CA GLN A 78 -7.17 2.59 -0.22
C GLN A 78 -6.99 1.44 -1.22
N PHE A 79 -5.76 0.95 -1.32
CA PHE A 79 -5.45 -0.19 -2.17
C PHE A 79 -6.05 -1.47 -1.59
N THR A 80 -6.42 -2.38 -2.49
CA THR A 80 -6.85 -3.72 -2.08
C THR A 80 -5.66 -4.51 -1.55
N LYS A 81 -5.96 -5.65 -0.92
CA LYS A 81 -4.92 -6.57 -0.46
C LYS A 81 -4.00 -6.97 -1.61
N GLU A 82 -4.58 -7.34 -2.74
CA GLU A 82 -3.82 -7.79 -3.91
C GLU A 82 -2.94 -6.68 -4.48
N GLU A 83 -3.47 -5.47 -4.58
CA GLU A 83 -2.69 -4.33 -5.05
C GLU A 83 -1.52 -4.03 -4.11
N THR A 84 -1.76 -4.12 -2.82
CA THR A 84 -0.74 -3.88 -1.82
C THR A 84 0.37 -4.93 -1.89
N LEU A 85 0.01 -6.20 -2.04
CA LEU A 85 0.99 -7.27 -2.17
C LEU A 85 1.86 -7.06 -3.39
N GLY A 86 1.31 -6.55 -4.49
CA GLY A 86 2.06 -6.24 -5.69
C GLY A 86 3.16 -5.20 -5.47
N LEU A 87 2.98 -4.31 -4.51
CA LEU A 87 3.97 -3.27 -4.21
C LEU A 87 5.26 -3.84 -3.62
N PHE A 88 5.22 -5.03 -3.05
CA PHE A 88 6.41 -5.69 -2.52
C PHE A 88 7.30 -6.28 -3.63
N GLY A 89 6.79 -6.37 -4.85
CA GLY A 89 7.58 -6.76 -6.01
C GLY A 89 8.21 -8.14 -5.87
N ASP A 90 9.54 -8.19 -6.01
CA ASP A 90 10.26 -9.45 -5.98
C ASP A 90 10.13 -10.18 -4.65
N PHE A 91 9.97 -9.47 -3.56
CA PHE A 91 9.76 -10.12 -2.25
C PHE A 91 8.47 -10.91 -2.22
N TYR A 92 7.42 -10.38 -2.84
CA TYR A 92 6.17 -11.11 -2.95
C TYR A 92 6.31 -12.33 -3.86
N GLN A 93 7.06 -12.20 -4.95
CA GLN A 93 7.33 -13.34 -5.83
C GLN A 93 8.10 -14.43 -5.08
N ASP A 94 9.05 -14.04 -4.24
CA ASP A 94 9.78 -15.01 -3.40
C ASP A 94 8.83 -15.77 -2.50
N VAL A 95 7.88 -15.09 -1.87
CA VAL A 95 6.90 -15.72 -0.99
C VAL A 95 6.04 -16.72 -1.78
N LEU A 96 5.61 -16.34 -2.98
CA LEU A 96 4.79 -17.21 -3.81
C LEU A 96 5.56 -18.47 -4.24
N SER A 97 6.89 -18.32 -4.45
CA SER A 97 7.75 -19.44 -4.83
C SER A 97 8.06 -20.39 -3.66
N THR A 98 7.94 -19.89 -2.43
CA THR A 98 8.28 -20.66 -1.22
C THR A 98 7.14 -20.59 -0.21
N PRO A 99 5.99 -21.23 -0.53
CA PRO A 99 4.79 -21.06 0.31
C PRO A 99 4.96 -21.60 1.74
N ASP A 100 5.86 -22.55 1.95
CA ASP A 100 6.05 -23.14 3.27
C ASP A 100 7.23 -22.55 4.04
N ALA A 101 7.93 -21.57 3.49
CA ALA A 101 9.05 -20.93 4.17
C ALA A 101 8.57 -19.96 5.26
N THR A 102 9.51 -19.50 6.08
CA THR A 102 9.18 -18.65 7.23
C THR A 102 9.74 -17.23 7.13
N ASP A 103 10.41 -16.89 6.03
CA ASP A 103 10.89 -15.52 5.79
C ASP A 103 9.76 -14.61 5.33
N HIS A 104 10.02 -13.31 5.25
CA HIS A 104 9.04 -12.30 4.78
C HIS A 104 7.71 -12.40 5.52
N GLN A 105 7.76 -12.49 6.84
CA GLN A 105 6.57 -12.75 7.65
C GLN A 105 5.50 -11.68 7.49
N ASN A 106 5.88 -10.42 7.26
CA ASN A 106 4.88 -9.37 7.06
C ASN A 106 4.06 -9.61 5.79
N ILE A 107 4.70 -10.07 4.73
CA ILE A 107 3.98 -10.39 3.50
C ILE A 107 3.06 -11.59 3.73
N ARG A 108 3.58 -12.63 4.36
CA ARG A 108 2.81 -13.86 4.62
C ARG A 108 1.62 -13.60 5.53
N ASN A 109 1.81 -12.83 6.59
CA ASN A 109 0.72 -12.47 7.50
C ASN A 109 -0.35 -11.64 6.78
N PHE A 110 0.08 -10.70 5.96
CA PHE A 110 -0.89 -9.87 5.23
C PHE A 110 -1.68 -10.70 4.23
N MET A 111 -1.07 -11.70 3.61
CA MET A 111 -1.78 -12.62 2.72
C MET A 111 -2.90 -13.35 3.45
N ILE A 112 -2.68 -13.69 4.72
CA ILE A 112 -3.65 -14.44 5.52
C ILE A 112 -4.72 -13.52 6.12
N PHE A 113 -4.28 -12.44 6.76
CA PHE A 113 -5.18 -11.59 7.57
C PHE A 113 -5.70 -10.38 6.84
N GLY A 114 -5.00 -9.92 5.78
CA GLY A 114 -5.41 -8.75 5.02
C GLY A 114 -5.42 -7.48 5.86
N TRP A 115 -6.23 -6.52 5.42
CA TRP A 115 -6.31 -5.23 6.09
C TRP A 115 -6.88 -5.31 7.50
N ASP A 116 -7.69 -6.29 7.78
CA ASP A 116 -8.25 -6.47 9.13
C ASP A 116 -7.17 -6.73 10.17
N GLY A 117 -6.02 -7.26 9.74
CA GLY A 117 -4.91 -7.52 10.65
C GLY A 117 -3.95 -6.37 10.83
N ILE A 118 -4.11 -5.27 10.10
CA ILE A 118 -3.18 -4.13 10.14
C ILE A 118 -3.69 -3.08 11.11
N GLN A 119 -2.86 -2.74 12.11
CA GLN A 119 -3.17 -1.69 13.07
C GLN A 119 -1.90 -0.89 13.36
N PHE A 120 -1.94 0.41 13.14
CA PHE A 120 -0.84 1.33 13.45
C PHE A 120 -1.13 2.06 14.76
N GLU A 121 -0.09 2.24 15.58
CA GLU A 121 -0.24 3.04 16.81
C GLU A 121 -0.35 4.52 16.52
N SER A 122 0.30 4.99 15.45
CA SER A 122 0.22 6.39 15.03
C SER A 122 0.43 6.46 13.52
N ALA A 123 0.24 7.64 12.95
CA ALA A 123 0.42 7.84 11.52
C ALA A 123 1.90 7.69 11.15
N ALA A 124 2.21 6.72 10.28
CA ALA A 124 3.57 6.49 9.81
C ALA A 124 3.97 7.44 8.69
N LEU A 125 3.02 7.87 7.88
CA LEU A 125 3.28 8.73 6.73
C LEU A 125 2.42 9.97 6.77
N LYS A 126 3.05 11.12 6.44
CA LYS A 126 2.35 12.39 6.27
C LYS A 126 2.74 12.97 4.92
N PRO A 127 1.78 13.41 4.09
CA PRO A 127 2.12 14.03 2.82
C PRO A 127 2.99 15.26 3.03
N ILE A 128 4.02 15.39 2.20
CA ILE A 128 4.88 16.57 2.21
C ILE A 128 4.14 17.75 1.57
N HIS A 129 3.38 17.47 0.54
CA HIS A 129 2.61 18.48 -0.19
C HIS A 129 1.12 18.28 0.08
N LEU A 130 0.47 19.34 0.52
CA LEU A 130 -0.97 19.31 0.82
C LEU A 130 -1.79 19.94 -0.29
#